data_def902071e09e78303b7b5906bd7339d
#
_entry.id   def902071e09e78303b7b5906bd7339d
#
_cell.length_a   1.000
_cell.length_b   1.000
_cell.length_c   1.000
_cell.angle_alpha   90.00
_cell.angle_beta   90.00
_cell.angle_gamma   90.00
#
_symmetry.space_group_name_H-M   'P 1'
#
loop_
_entity.id
_entity.type
_entity.pdbx_description
1 polymer ?
#
loop_
_entity_poly.entity_id
_entity_poly.type
_entity_poly.pdbx_seq_one_letter_code
_entity_poly.pdbx_strand_id
1 'polypeptide(L)'
;KHAYVCATDLGGCGKIRVLARDFEADVLGRLFSRLDEAQLAVLPADGPDAGAMAELARLEQVKKRLAELAGAGEMDLVEYREARAANERKVQALHKALARSAEQEAWQRARAEAVDLQPKWDDLDIEDRRRVVQALAERVEVGPAVRGRNFYSPERVTLTYR
;
A
#
# COMPACT_ATOMS: atom_id res chain seq x y z
N LYS A 1 -7.88 -21.12 26.23
CA LYS A 1 -8.41 -20.16 25.22
C LYS A 1 -7.29 -19.23 24.85
N HIS A 2 -6.96 -19.16 23.56
CA HIS A 2 -5.94 -18.25 23.04
C HIS A 2 -6.46 -16.81 23.03
N ALA A 3 -5.59 -15.85 23.33
CA ALA A 3 -5.93 -14.43 23.33
C ALA A 3 -4.74 -13.57 22.86
N TYR A 4 -5.02 -12.52 22.14
CA TYR A 4 -4.08 -11.45 21.86
C TYR A 4 -4.02 -10.52 23.06
N VAL A 5 -2.82 -10.14 23.46
CA VAL A 5 -2.58 -9.21 24.57
C VAL A 5 -1.57 -8.14 24.15
N CYS A 6 -1.78 -6.93 24.61
CA CYS A 6 -0.79 -5.86 24.43
C CYS A 6 0.26 -6.01 25.54
N ALA A 7 1.31 -6.78 25.23
CA ALA A 7 2.31 -7.24 26.20
C ALA A 7 3.22 -6.10 26.66
N THR A 8 3.39 -5.96 27.97
CA THR A 8 4.20 -4.88 28.59
C THR A 8 5.70 -5.07 28.37
N ASP A 9 6.17 -6.31 28.27
CA ASP A 9 7.55 -6.66 27.95
C ASP A 9 7.98 -6.28 26.51
N LEU A 10 6.99 -6.10 25.63
CA LEU A 10 7.19 -5.61 24.25
C LEU A 10 6.82 -4.12 24.09
N GLY A 11 6.78 -3.35 25.17
CA GLY A 11 6.43 -1.93 25.15
C GLY A 11 4.91 -1.64 25.07
N GLY A 12 4.09 -2.65 25.26
CA GLY A 12 2.64 -2.52 25.23
C GLY A 12 2.04 -1.99 26.54
N CYS A 13 0.73 -1.67 26.54
CA CYS A 13 0.05 -1.09 27.69
C CYS A 13 -0.39 -2.12 28.75
N GLY A 14 -0.36 -3.43 28.48
CA GLY A 14 -0.84 -4.49 29.36
C GLY A 14 -2.35 -4.53 29.59
N LYS A 15 -3.11 -3.58 29.06
CA LYS A 15 -4.54 -3.38 29.37
C LYS A 15 -5.47 -3.92 28.29
N ILE A 16 -4.95 -4.20 27.10
CA ILE A 16 -5.75 -4.69 25.98
C ILE A 16 -5.60 -6.22 25.92
N ARG A 17 -6.75 -6.89 25.95
CA ARG A 17 -6.88 -8.32 25.75
C ARG A 17 -8.10 -8.59 24.89
N VAL A 18 -7.96 -9.49 23.89
CA VAL A 18 -9.06 -9.96 23.04
C VAL A 18 -8.94 -11.45 22.78
N LEU A 19 -10.07 -12.17 22.80
CA LEU A 19 -10.10 -13.59 22.49
C LEU A 19 -9.76 -13.80 21.01
N ALA A 20 -8.79 -14.65 20.72
CA ALA A 20 -8.28 -14.83 19.36
C ALA A 20 -9.39 -15.29 18.41
N ARG A 21 -10.14 -16.34 18.77
CA ARG A 21 -11.19 -16.92 17.92
C ARG A 21 -12.19 -15.88 17.40
N ASP A 22 -12.77 -15.10 18.31
CA ASP A 22 -13.84 -14.16 17.98
C ASP A 22 -13.29 -12.94 17.22
N PHE A 23 -12.08 -12.50 17.59
CA PHE A 23 -11.34 -11.44 16.93
C PHE A 23 -10.94 -11.80 15.49
N GLU A 24 -10.36 -12.98 15.29
CA GLU A 24 -9.96 -13.47 13.98
C GLU A 24 -11.17 -13.63 13.06
N ALA A 25 -12.26 -14.21 13.56
CA ALA A 25 -13.49 -14.38 12.78
C ALA A 25 -14.09 -13.02 12.33
N ASP A 26 -14.10 -12.02 13.20
CA ASP A 26 -14.61 -10.68 12.86
C ASP A 26 -13.70 -9.96 11.85
N VAL A 27 -12.38 -9.97 12.10
CA VAL A 27 -11.39 -9.33 11.20
C VAL A 27 -11.44 -9.96 9.82
N LEU A 28 -11.38 -11.30 9.74
CA LEU A 28 -11.42 -12.02 8.47
C LEU A 28 -12.75 -11.81 7.74
N GLY A 29 -13.87 -11.85 8.45
CA GLY A 29 -15.19 -11.59 7.87
C GLY A 29 -15.25 -10.22 7.20
N ARG A 30 -14.73 -9.17 7.85
CA ARG A 30 -14.68 -7.82 7.29
C ARG A 30 -13.69 -7.70 6.12
N LEU A 31 -12.52 -8.36 6.20
CA LEU A 31 -11.53 -8.35 5.12
C LEU A 31 -12.08 -9.03 3.86
N PHE A 32 -12.70 -10.20 4.01
CA PHE A 32 -13.24 -10.95 2.89
C PHE A 32 -14.48 -10.29 2.28
N SER A 33 -15.40 -9.75 3.10
CA SER A 33 -16.52 -8.95 2.58
C SER A 33 -16.04 -7.78 1.73
N ARG A 34 -14.91 -7.16 2.10
CA ARG A 34 -14.32 -6.07 1.32
C ARG A 34 -13.70 -6.54 0.00
N LEU A 35 -13.16 -7.77 -0.04
CA LEU A 35 -12.71 -8.40 -1.29
C LEU A 35 -13.87 -8.60 -2.26
N ASP A 36 -14.99 -9.15 -1.77
CA ASP A 36 -16.16 -9.43 -2.60
C ASP A 36 -16.76 -8.15 -3.19
N GLU A 37 -16.90 -7.08 -2.38
CA GLU A 37 -17.36 -5.76 -2.84
C GLU A 37 -16.47 -5.18 -3.93
N ALA A 38 -15.19 -5.39 -3.82
CA ALA A 38 -14.21 -4.78 -4.71
C ALA A 38 -13.95 -5.60 -5.97
N GLN A 39 -14.35 -6.88 -6.03
CA GLN A 39 -14.42 -7.64 -7.28
C GLN A 39 -15.45 -7.03 -8.25
N LEU A 40 -16.47 -6.35 -7.71
CA LEU A 40 -17.48 -5.63 -8.50
C LEU A 40 -16.92 -4.32 -9.10
N ALA A 41 -15.88 -3.75 -8.53
CA ALA A 41 -15.21 -2.56 -9.02
C ALA A 41 -13.91 -2.94 -9.77
N VAL A 42 -14.05 -3.48 -10.98
CA VAL A 42 -12.92 -3.69 -11.90
C VAL A 42 -12.39 -2.33 -12.32
N LEU A 43 -11.36 -1.85 -11.65
CA LEU A 43 -10.56 -0.72 -12.15
C LEU A 43 -9.69 -1.24 -13.30
N PRO A 44 -9.65 -0.55 -14.45
CA PRO A 44 -8.74 -0.90 -15.52
C PRO A 44 -7.31 -0.86 -14.97
N ALA A 45 -6.59 -1.97 -15.11
CA ALA A 45 -5.16 -2.03 -14.88
C ALA A 45 -4.49 -1.33 -16.06
N ASP A 46 -4.34 -0.01 -15.98
CA ASP A 46 -3.39 0.68 -16.83
C ASP A 46 -2.01 0.31 -16.28
N GLY A 47 -1.37 -0.67 -16.92
CA GLY A 47 0.01 -1.07 -16.60
C GLY A 47 0.98 0.11 -16.69
N PRO A 48 2.26 -0.07 -16.28
CA PRO A 48 3.23 1.01 -16.26
C PRO A 48 3.22 1.68 -17.62
N ASP A 49 2.80 2.93 -17.62
CA ASP A 49 2.49 3.68 -18.82
C ASP A 49 3.73 3.73 -19.73
N ALA A 50 3.69 2.96 -20.82
CA ALA A 50 4.77 2.98 -21.82
C ALA A 50 5.05 4.41 -22.30
N GLY A 51 4.03 5.28 -22.28
CA GLY A 51 4.15 6.71 -22.51
C GLY A 51 5.02 7.41 -21.48
N ALA A 52 4.89 7.08 -20.19
CA ALA A 52 5.70 7.69 -19.13
C ALA A 52 7.18 7.30 -19.26
N MET A 53 7.47 6.06 -19.64
CA MET A 53 8.85 5.62 -19.89
C MET A 53 9.45 6.31 -21.11
N ALA A 54 8.68 6.45 -22.20
CA ALA A 54 9.10 7.19 -23.39
C ALA A 54 9.35 8.69 -23.08
N GLU A 55 8.50 9.30 -22.28
CA GLU A 55 8.67 10.70 -21.86
C GLU A 55 9.88 10.88 -20.94
N LEU A 56 10.20 9.94 -20.05
CA LEU A 56 11.44 9.97 -19.28
C LEU A 56 12.67 9.94 -20.18
N ALA A 57 12.69 9.04 -21.18
CA ALA A 57 13.78 8.98 -22.14
C ALA A 57 13.96 10.29 -22.91
N ARG A 58 12.84 10.92 -23.29
CA ARG A 58 12.84 12.23 -23.93
C ARG A 58 13.40 13.34 -23.03
N LEU A 59 13.01 13.36 -21.76
CA LEU A 59 13.51 14.37 -20.80
C LEU A 59 15.01 14.21 -20.52
N GLU A 60 15.54 12.99 -20.54
CA GLU A 60 16.99 12.75 -20.46
C GLU A 60 17.73 13.27 -21.71
N GLN A 61 17.15 13.16 -22.90
CA GLN A 61 17.70 13.78 -24.10
C GLN A 61 17.67 15.31 -24.02
N VAL A 62 16.58 15.90 -23.52
CA VAL A 62 16.49 17.35 -23.28
C VAL A 62 17.60 17.81 -22.34
N LYS A 63 17.86 17.09 -21.27
CA LYS A 63 18.92 17.39 -20.30
C LYS A 63 20.30 17.40 -20.98
N LYS A 64 20.60 16.43 -21.84
CA LYS A 64 21.86 16.40 -22.62
C LYS A 64 21.96 17.61 -23.53
N ARG A 65 20.89 17.92 -24.26
CA ARG A 65 20.87 19.05 -25.19
C ARG A 65 21.08 20.41 -24.50
N LEU A 66 20.47 20.60 -23.32
CA LEU A 66 20.68 21.79 -22.51
C LEU A 66 22.16 21.94 -22.09
N ALA A 67 22.80 20.84 -21.71
CA ALA A 67 24.23 20.87 -21.33
C ALA A 67 25.14 21.17 -22.55
N GLU A 68 24.81 20.66 -23.74
CA GLU A 68 25.53 20.97 -24.98
C GLU A 68 25.44 22.46 -25.35
N LEU A 69 24.21 23.03 -25.33
CA LEU A 69 23.98 24.45 -25.65
C LEU A 69 24.71 25.39 -24.67
N ALA A 70 24.67 25.07 -23.37
CA ALA A 70 25.39 25.83 -22.36
C ALA A 70 26.91 25.70 -22.53
N GLY A 71 27.41 24.51 -22.85
CA GLY A 71 28.84 24.28 -23.13
C GLY A 71 29.35 24.95 -24.39
N ALA A 72 28.50 25.10 -25.40
CA ALA A 72 28.81 25.84 -26.63
C ALA A 72 28.70 27.37 -26.49
N GLY A 73 28.22 27.87 -25.36
CA GLY A 73 27.99 29.31 -25.16
C GLY A 73 26.74 29.83 -25.90
N GLU A 74 25.89 28.94 -26.40
CA GLU A 74 24.64 29.29 -27.12
C GLU A 74 23.47 29.55 -26.14
N MET A 75 23.67 29.33 -24.86
CA MET A 75 22.70 29.56 -23.80
C MET A 75 23.41 30.21 -22.61
N ASP A 76 22.79 31.20 -21.99
CA ASP A 76 23.37 31.80 -20.80
C ASP A 76 23.16 30.92 -19.55
N LEU A 77 23.94 31.19 -18.50
CA LEU A 77 23.95 30.35 -17.30
C LEU A 77 22.63 30.42 -16.51
N VAL A 78 21.90 31.51 -16.58
CA VAL A 78 20.60 31.72 -15.90
C VAL A 78 19.54 30.91 -16.62
N GLU A 79 19.44 31.04 -17.93
CA GLU A 79 18.53 30.29 -18.80
C GLU A 79 18.76 28.77 -18.66
N TYR A 80 20.04 28.35 -18.66
CA TYR A 80 20.40 26.94 -18.43
C TYR A 80 19.89 26.39 -17.09
N ARG A 81 20.11 27.16 -16.00
CA ARG A 81 19.65 26.74 -14.67
C ARG A 81 18.15 26.63 -14.58
N GLU A 82 17.42 27.58 -15.14
CA GLU A 82 15.96 27.58 -15.15
C GLU A 82 15.39 26.42 -15.97
N ALA A 83 15.89 26.22 -17.19
CA ALA A 83 15.49 25.13 -18.08
C ALA A 83 15.79 23.76 -17.46
N ARG A 84 16.96 23.61 -16.87
CA ARG A 84 17.37 22.39 -16.17
C ARG A 84 16.47 22.10 -14.96
N ALA A 85 16.19 23.10 -14.13
CA ALA A 85 15.32 22.96 -12.96
C ALA A 85 13.88 22.58 -13.36
N ALA A 86 13.37 23.14 -14.47
CA ALA A 86 12.09 22.78 -15.03
C ALA A 86 12.05 21.32 -15.51
N ASN A 87 13.10 20.88 -16.20
CA ASN A 87 13.25 19.49 -16.66
C ASN A 87 13.33 18.51 -15.48
N GLU A 88 14.14 18.81 -14.46
CA GLU A 88 14.28 17.98 -13.26
C GLU A 88 12.95 17.82 -12.50
N ARG A 89 12.15 18.89 -12.39
CA ARG A 89 10.80 18.81 -11.79
C ARG A 89 9.88 17.85 -12.55
N LYS A 90 9.91 17.86 -13.88
CA LYS A 90 9.12 16.93 -14.71
C LYS A 90 9.57 15.49 -14.52
N VAL A 91 10.88 15.24 -14.50
CA VAL A 91 11.46 13.90 -14.25
C VAL A 91 11.02 13.38 -12.88
N GLN A 92 11.12 14.21 -11.84
CA GLN A 92 10.69 13.82 -10.48
C GLN A 92 9.19 13.51 -10.40
N ALA A 93 8.35 14.30 -11.08
CA ALA A 93 6.92 14.07 -11.13
C ALA A 93 6.58 12.72 -11.82
N LEU A 94 7.25 12.39 -12.93
CA LEU A 94 7.09 11.12 -13.63
C LEU A 94 7.57 9.93 -12.80
N HIS A 95 8.74 10.03 -12.15
CA HIS A 95 9.20 8.97 -11.25
C HIS A 95 8.22 8.70 -10.11
N LYS A 96 7.66 9.77 -9.53
CA LYS A 96 6.66 9.64 -8.47
C LYS A 96 5.36 9.00 -8.99
N ALA A 97 4.93 9.32 -10.20
CA ALA A 97 3.76 8.71 -10.83
C ALA A 97 4.00 7.21 -11.11
N LEU A 98 5.15 6.85 -11.71
CA LEU A 98 5.52 5.46 -11.96
C LEU A 98 5.66 4.63 -10.68
N ALA A 99 6.24 5.20 -9.62
CA ALA A 99 6.34 4.51 -8.34
C ALA A 99 4.95 4.19 -7.75
N ARG A 100 4.01 5.13 -7.84
CA ARG A 100 2.63 4.93 -7.40
C ARG A 100 1.91 3.85 -8.24
N SER A 101 2.10 3.87 -9.56
CA SER A 101 1.53 2.87 -10.46
C SER A 101 2.05 1.47 -10.14
N ALA A 102 3.37 1.32 -9.96
CA ALA A 102 3.98 0.04 -9.59
C ALA A 102 3.51 -0.47 -8.22
N GLU A 103 3.34 0.43 -7.24
CA GLU A 103 2.80 0.09 -5.92
C GLU A 103 1.33 -0.38 -6.05
N GLN A 104 0.54 0.32 -6.85
CA GLN A 104 -0.85 -0.06 -7.12
C GLN A 104 -0.97 -1.41 -7.80
N GLU A 105 -0.13 -1.70 -8.79
CA GLU A 105 -0.09 -3.00 -9.45
C GLU A 105 0.33 -4.13 -8.51
N ALA A 106 1.34 -3.89 -7.66
CA ALA A 106 1.76 -4.85 -6.66
C ALA A 106 0.63 -5.16 -5.68
N TRP A 107 -0.12 -4.13 -5.27
CA TRP A 107 -1.28 -4.27 -4.42
C TRP A 107 -2.42 -5.04 -5.10
N GLN A 108 -2.72 -4.76 -6.38
CA GLN A 108 -3.73 -5.49 -7.14
C GLN A 108 -3.39 -6.97 -7.29
N ARG A 109 -2.11 -7.30 -7.55
CA ARG A 109 -1.64 -8.69 -7.61
C ARG A 109 -1.79 -9.40 -6.28
N ALA A 110 -1.35 -8.77 -5.19
CA ALA A 110 -1.50 -9.33 -3.85
C ALA A 110 -2.96 -9.56 -3.46
N ARG A 111 -3.86 -8.68 -3.92
CA ARG A 111 -5.29 -8.80 -3.71
C ARG A 111 -5.89 -9.95 -4.53
N ALA A 112 -5.53 -10.09 -5.81
CA ALA A 112 -5.98 -11.21 -6.63
C ALA A 112 -5.55 -12.55 -6.01
N GLU A 113 -4.30 -12.64 -5.53
CA GLU A 113 -3.81 -13.80 -4.79
C GLU A 113 -4.65 -14.07 -3.53
N ALA A 114 -5.01 -13.04 -2.77
CA ALA A 114 -5.83 -13.18 -1.57
C ALA A 114 -7.24 -13.72 -1.88
N VAL A 115 -7.84 -13.34 -3.01
CA VAL A 115 -9.12 -13.90 -3.48
C VAL A 115 -9.01 -15.40 -3.75
N ASP A 116 -7.94 -15.83 -4.40
CA ASP A 116 -7.72 -17.24 -4.73
C ASP A 116 -7.44 -18.09 -3.48
N LEU A 117 -6.89 -17.48 -2.43
CA LEU A 117 -6.57 -18.15 -1.18
C LEU A 117 -7.74 -18.15 -0.17
N GLN A 118 -8.71 -17.25 -0.31
CA GLN A 118 -9.86 -17.15 0.60
C GLN A 118 -10.60 -18.48 0.81
N PRO A 119 -10.97 -19.25 -0.24
CA PRO A 119 -11.70 -20.51 -0.08
C PRO A 119 -10.88 -21.61 0.64
N LYS A 120 -9.56 -21.46 0.69
CA LYS A 120 -8.61 -22.40 1.26
C LYS A 120 -8.07 -21.92 2.62
N TRP A 121 -8.66 -20.89 3.20
CA TRP A 121 -8.13 -20.23 4.39
C TRP A 121 -7.76 -21.16 5.52
N ASP A 122 -8.58 -22.15 5.80
CA ASP A 122 -8.37 -23.08 6.91
C ASP A 122 -7.19 -24.03 6.67
N ASP A 123 -6.81 -24.27 5.42
CA ASP A 123 -5.70 -25.12 5.00
C ASP A 123 -4.38 -24.35 4.84
N LEU A 124 -4.42 -23.00 4.87
CA LEU A 124 -3.23 -22.17 4.72
C LEU A 124 -2.32 -22.25 5.95
N ASP A 125 -1.03 -22.23 5.70
CA ASP A 125 -0.04 -22.03 6.77
C ASP A 125 -0.06 -20.59 7.31
N ILE A 126 0.67 -20.35 8.40
CA ILE A 126 0.67 -19.05 9.08
C ILE A 126 1.27 -17.92 8.23
N GLU A 127 2.24 -18.25 7.37
CA GLU A 127 2.90 -17.25 6.51
C GLU A 127 1.99 -16.84 5.36
N ASP A 128 1.26 -17.76 4.77
CA ASP A 128 0.26 -17.49 3.75
C ASP A 128 -0.91 -16.68 4.31
N ARG A 129 -1.43 -17.04 5.48
CA ARG A 129 -2.44 -16.24 6.20
C ARG A 129 -1.97 -14.83 6.48
N ARG A 130 -0.73 -14.66 6.91
CA ARG A 130 -0.11 -13.35 7.15
C ARG A 130 -0.03 -12.53 5.87
N ARG A 131 0.39 -13.12 4.75
CA ARG A 131 0.45 -12.44 3.44
C ARG A 131 -0.92 -11.94 3.00
N VAL A 132 -1.96 -12.75 3.11
CA VAL A 132 -3.34 -12.34 2.78
C VAL A 132 -3.79 -11.16 3.63
N VAL A 133 -3.61 -11.23 4.95
CA VAL A 133 -4.00 -10.12 5.84
C VAL A 133 -3.22 -8.84 5.51
N GLN A 134 -1.92 -8.94 5.27
CA GLN A 134 -1.07 -7.79 4.92
C GLN A 134 -1.40 -7.18 3.56
N ALA A 135 -1.90 -7.99 2.62
CA ALA A 135 -2.36 -7.50 1.33
C ALA A 135 -3.65 -6.68 1.44
N LEU A 136 -4.50 -6.97 2.42
CA LEU A 136 -5.84 -6.38 2.55
C LEU A 136 -5.93 -5.27 3.59
N ALA A 137 -5.15 -5.39 4.66
CA ALA A 137 -5.15 -4.44 5.78
C ALA A 137 -3.81 -3.72 5.89
N GLU A 138 -3.88 -2.40 5.96
CA GLU A 138 -2.76 -1.56 6.37
C GLU A 138 -2.55 -1.66 7.87
N ARG A 139 -3.67 -1.63 8.63
CA ARG A 139 -3.64 -1.55 10.08
C ARG A 139 -4.88 -2.16 10.72
N VAL A 140 -4.66 -2.89 11.80
CA VAL A 140 -5.71 -3.41 12.68
C VAL A 140 -5.49 -2.85 14.08
N GLU A 141 -6.40 -2.04 14.56
CA GLU A 141 -6.32 -1.44 15.90
C GLU A 141 -7.38 -2.04 16.82
N VAL A 142 -6.98 -2.35 18.05
CA VAL A 142 -7.89 -2.84 19.09
C VAL A 142 -7.95 -1.83 20.21
N GLY A 143 -9.12 -1.24 20.41
CA GLY A 143 -9.39 -0.31 21.49
C GLY A 143 -9.47 -0.99 22.86
N PRO A 144 -9.49 -0.21 23.96
CA PRO A 144 -9.56 -0.71 25.32
C PRO A 144 -10.85 -1.48 25.58
N ALA A 145 -10.82 -2.42 26.54
CA ALA A 145 -11.98 -3.16 26.96
C ALA A 145 -12.99 -2.25 27.68
N VAL A 146 -14.27 -2.47 27.41
CA VAL A 146 -15.35 -1.79 28.15
C VAL A 146 -15.55 -2.50 29.48
N ARG A 147 -15.48 -1.74 30.57
CA ARG A 147 -15.60 -2.29 31.94
C ARG A 147 -16.96 -2.97 32.13
N GLY A 148 -16.96 -4.18 32.65
CA GLY A 148 -18.18 -4.98 32.87
C GLY A 148 -18.67 -5.80 31.68
N ARG A 149 -18.01 -5.76 30.52
CA ARG A 149 -18.30 -6.61 29.37
C ARG A 149 -17.29 -7.73 29.23
N ASN A 150 -17.73 -8.98 29.42
CA ASN A 150 -16.88 -10.17 29.32
C ASN A 150 -16.99 -10.89 27.94
N PHE A 151 -17.55 -10.23 26.96
CA PHE A 151 -17.73 -10.77 25.60
C PHE A 151 -16.96 -9.91 24.57
N TYR A 152 -16.74 -10.49 23.40
CA TYR A 152 -16.13 -9.83 22.28
C TYR A 152 -17.01 -8.65 21.81
N SER A 153 -16.37 -7.57 21.44
CA SER A 153 -17.03 -6.31 21.07
C SER A 153 -16.41 -5.82 19.77
N PRO A 154 -17.08 -6.04 18.61
CA PRO A 154 -16.55 -5.69 17.29
C PRO A 154 -16.23 -4.21 17.10
N GLU A 155 -16.97 -3.33 17.81
CA GLU A 155 -16.78 -1.87 17.78
C GLU A 155 -15.43 -1.41 18.35
N ARG A 156 -14.71 -2.31 19.05
CA ARG A 156 -13.35 -2.04 19.55
C ARG A 156 -12.27 -2.26 18.47
N VAL A 157 -12.64 -2.86 17.37
CA VAL A 157 -11.69 -3.20 16.31
C VAL A 157 -11.89 -2.25 15.13
N THR A 158 -10.86 -1.48 14.84
CA THR A 158 -10.80 -0.59 13.68
C THR A 158 -9.86 -1.21 12.64
N LEU A 159 -10.37 -1.36 11.42
CA LEU A 159 -9.60 -1.83 10.27
C LEU A 159 -9.35 -0.65 9.33
N THR A 160 -8.08 -0.43 9.01
CA THR A 160 -7.67 0.44 7.90
C THR A 160 -7.27 -0.46 6.74
N TYR A 161 -7.99 -0.35 5.64
CA TYR A 161 -7.74 -1.12 4.43
C TYR A 161 -6.70 -0.42 3.56
N ARG A 162 -5.99 -1.21 2.78
CA ARG A 162 -5.08 -0.72 1.74
C ARG A 162 -5.82 -0.30 0.48
#